data_b1f532d573fc4b86e818de162e2cdf77
#
_entry.id   b1f532d573fc4b86e818de162e2cdf77
#
_cell.length_a   1.000
_cell.length_b   1.000
_cell.length_c   1.000
_cell.angle_alpha   90.00
_cell.angle_beta   90.00
_cell.angle_gamma   90.00
#
_symmetry.space_group_name_H-M   'P 1'
#
loop_
_entity.id
_entity.type
_entity.pdbx_description
1 polymer ?
#
loop_
_entity_poly.entity_id
_entity_poly.type
_entity_poly.pdbx_seq_one_letter_code
_entity_poly.pdbx_strand_id
1 'polypeptide(L)'
;MPFPLRLLRRAALALAAAVFTCTVAAPPARAVEPFEIDVILSLTGPFAFLGSSESAAIKALEPIINRAGGINGQPVHFVVFDDQTNPATAVQLANAIIAKKPGLMLGPANLASCLAVAPLVRAAGPVMYCLAPTIHPAPGSYVFSGGASSYDQYVDLFTFAAAKGWKRIAFIGTNDATGQDNDAQVTDVLRSGKFPSISIVAKERFNGSDIGVAAQMSDIKAAQPDAILAGTVGTSMGTLYRGIKDAGLDNLPLLTNPGNLSHAALQQYASFLPKDIYFIAQRYIARDVSGKGPVRDAQLAFYRGLAAQGIDPDSGHNLPWDPALMAVAVLRNTGTSATAKQIHDEFESFHGAAGTNGIYDFRAGDQRGVGLNSLVIAKWIPAKNTWATVSHPGGKPL
;
A
#
# COMPACT_ATOMS: atom_id res chain seq x y z
N MET A 1 66.27 -13.33 -69.33
CA MET A 1 65.95 -11.91 -68.98
C MET A 1 65.04 -12.00 -67.77
N PRO A 2 65.46 -11.58 -66.58
CA PRO A 2 64.62 -11.65 -65.38
C PRO A 2 63.84 -10.34 -65.22
N PHE A 3 62.52 -10.44 -65.09
CA PHE A 3 61.61 -9.36 -64.72
C PHE A 3 61.81 -8.94 -63.26
N PRO A 4 61.81 -7.67 -62.93
CA PRO A 4 62.17 -7.21 -61.58
C PRO A 4 61.00 -7.30 -60.59
N LEU A 5 61.22 -8.09 -59.57
CA LEU A 5 60.34 -8.37 -58.38
C LEU A 5 60.13 -7.16 -57.44
N ARG A 6 60.55 -5.92 -57.90
CA ARG A 6 60.50 -4.73 -57.02
C ARG A 6 59.23 -3.87 -57.09
N LEU A 7 58.40 -4.08 -58.10
CA LEU A 7 57.14 -3.31 -58.24
C LEU A 7 55.94 -3.85 -57.49
N LEU A 8 55.95 -5.13 -57.18
CA LEU A 8 54.82 -5.74 -56.42
C LEU A 8 54.87 -5.47 -54.91
N ARG A 9 56.01 -5.06 -54.34
CA ARG A 9 56.11 -4.71 -52.89
C ARG A 9 55.67 -3.29 -52.55
N ARG A 10 55.54 -2.39 -53.50
CA ARG A 10 55.11 -1.02 -53.27
C ARG A 10 53.58 -0.82 -53.39
N ALA A 11 52.90 -1.71 -54.10
CA ALA A 11 51.44 -1.70 -54.19
C ALA A 11 50.77 -2.35 -52.95
N ALA A 12 51.44 -3.31 -52.29
CA ALA A 12 50.90 -3.95 -51.06
C ALA A 12 51.02 -3.07 -49.81
N LEU A 13 51.96 -2.12 -49.76
CA LEU A 13 52.08 -1.18 -48.62
C LEU A 13 51.14 0.05 -48.74
N ALA A 14 50.66 0.37 -49.93
CA ALA A 14 49.71 1.50 -50.10
C ALA A 14 48.24 1.08 -49.80
N LEU A 15 47.92 -0.21 -49.86
CA LEU A 15 46.55 -0.68 -49.54
C LEU A 15 46.35 -1.01 -48.04
N ALA A 16 47.44 -1.11 -47.26
CA ALA A 16 47.38 -1.33 -45.81
C ALA A 16 47.20 -0.03 -44.98
N ALA A 17 47.37 1.15 -45.62
CA ALA A 17 47.27 2.45 -44.93
C ALA A 17 45.87 3.13 -45.07
N ALA A 18 44.93 2.55 -45.83
CA ALA A 18 43.63 3.16 -46.11
C ALA A 18 42.46 2.55 -45.29
N VAL A 19 42.73 1.60 -44.40
CA VAL A 19 41.73 1.06 -43.42
C VAL A 19 42.05 1.59 -42.02
N PHE A 20 42.39 2.88 -41.91
CA PHE A 20 42.27 3.60 -40.64
C PHE A 20 40.81 4.03 -40.53
N THR A 21 39.99 3.08 -40.12
CA THR A 21 38.60 3.27 -39.75
C THR A 21 38.47 4.51 -38.86
N CYS A 22 37.75 5.51 -39.36
CA CYS A 22 37.11 6.50 -38.52
C CYS A 22 36.20 5.75 -37.50
N THR A 23 36.77 5.31 -36.41
CA THR A 23 35.95 5.08 -35.18
C THR A 23 35.46 6.47 -34.80
N VAL A 24 34.31 6.85 -35.34
CA VAL A 24 33.51 7.92 -34.79
C VAL A 24 33.23 7.47 -33.37
N ALA A 25 34.00 8.00 -32.41
CA ALA A 25 33.68 7.84 -31.00
C ALA A 25 32.27 8.41 -30.85
N ALA A 26 31.28 7.54 -30.76
CA ALA A 26 29.94 7.96 -30.37
C ALA A 26 30.11 8.77 -29.08
N PRO A 27 29.57 9.99 -29.00
CA PRO A 27 29.64 10.76 -27.76
C PRO A 27 29.12 9.86 -26.65
N PRO A 28 29.74 9.87 -25.45
CA PRO A 28 29.24 9.08 -24.33
C PRO A 28 27.75 9.38 -24.17
N ALA A 29 26.91 8.37 -24.28
CA ALA A 29 25.48 8.50 -24.07
C ALA A 29 25.33 9.16 -22.68
N ARG A 30 24.96 10.43 -22.66
CA ARG A 30 24.70 11.15 -21.40
C ARG A 30 23.60 10.36 -20.70
N ALA A 31 23.89 9.81 -19.54
CA ALA A 31 22.88 9.12 -18.76
C ALA A 31 21.72 10.10 -18.54
N VAL A 32 20.52 9.67 -18.93
CA VAL A 32 19.33 10.49 -18.73
C VAL A 32 19.11 10.59 -17.22
N GLU A 33 19.05 11.81 -16.70
CA GLU A 33 18.77 12.04 -15.27
C GLU A 33 17.43 11.42 -14.91
N PRO A 34 17.36 10.66 -13.80
CA PRO A 34 16.12 10.06 -13.35
C PRO A 34 15.04 11.11 -13.05
N PHE A 35 13.80 10.78 -13.33
CA PHE A 35 12.65 11.54 -12.84
C PHE A 35 12.40 11.18 -11.36
N GLU A 36 12.50 12.16 -10.50
CA GLU A 36 12.28 11.97 -9.07
C GLU A 36 10.79 12.00 -8.71
N ILE A 37 10.36 11.01 -7.91
CA ILE A 37 9.05 10.96 -7.27
C ILE A 37 9.28 10.99 -5.77
N ASP A 38 8.89 12.08 -5.13
CA ASP A 38 9.02 12.25 -3.68
C ASP A 38 7.98 11.37 -2.95
N VAL A 39 8.42 10.65 -1.90
CA VAL A 39 7.61 9.69 -1.14
C VAL A 39 7.76 9.99 0.36
N ILE A 40 6.67 10.25 1.08
CA ILE A 40 6.69 10.41 2.53
C ILE A 40 6.23 9.11 3.19
N LEU A 41 7.08 8.51 4.03
CA LEU A 41 6.79 7.28 4.76
C LEU A 41 7.08 7.46 6.26
N SER A 42 6.51 6.59 7.10
CA SER A 42 6.80 6.54 8.53
C SER A 42 7.88 5.48 8.80
N LEU A 43 9.17 5.79 8.54
CA LEU A 43 10.27 4.84 8.71
C LEU A 43 10.66 4.64 10.18
N THR A 44 10.32 5.60 11.04
CA THR A 44 10.52 5.55 12.49
C THR A 44 9.23 5.86 13.24
N GLY A 45 9.21 5.58 14.56
CA GLY A 45 8.02 5.77 15.40
C GLY A 45 7.06 4.58 15.39
N PRO A 46 5.81 4.75 15.90
CA PRO A 46 4.83 3.67 16.10
C PRO A 46 4.40 2.93 14.82
N PHE A 47 4.54 3.53 13.63
CA PHE A 47 4.23 2.93 12.34
C PHE A 47 5.47 2.45 11.56
N ALA A 48 6.65 2.40 12.18
CA ALA A 48 7.90 2.06 11.52
C ALA A 48 7.88 0.69 10.81
N PHE A 49 7.16 -0.30 11.35
CA PHE A 49 7.03 -1.62 10.73
C PHE A 49 6.32 -1.52 9.38
N LEU A 50 5.28 -0.68 9.27
CA LEU A 50 4.55 -0.45 8.02
C LEU A 50 5.42 0.32 7.02
N GLY A 51 5.97 1.47 7.43
CA GLY A 51 6.82 2.31 6.59
C GLY A 51 8.08 1.61 6.08
N SER A 52 8.67 0.71 6.89
CA SER A 52 9.80 -0.11 6.46
C SER A 52 9.43 -1.09 5.35
N SER A 53 8.27 -1.76 5.46
CA SER A 53 7.74 -2.63 4.40
C SER A 53 7.40 -1.84 3.14
N GLU A 54 6.78 -0.67 3.27
CA GLU A 54 6.49 0.23 2.16
C GLU A 54 7.77 0.68 1.43
N SER A 55 8.80 1.10 2.17
CA SER A 55 10.10 1.47 1.61
C SER A 55 10.77 0.30 0.88
N ALA A 56 10.70 -0.91 1.44
CA ALA A 56 11.24 -2.11 0.80
C ALA A 56 10.52 -2.41 -0.53
N ALA A 57 9.19 -2.25 -0.57
CA ALA A 57 8.40 -2.43 -1.79
C ALA A 57 8.75 -1.40 -2.87
N ILE A 58 8.87 -0.12 -2.52
CA ILE A 58 9.29 0.95 -3.44
C ILE A 58 10.69 0.64 -4.02
N LYS A 59 11.66 0.27 -3.17
CA LYS A 59 13.00 -0.13 -3.61
C LYS A 59 13.01 -1.35 -4.53
N ALA A 60 12.12 -2.32 -4.31
CA ALA A 60 11.98 -3.48 -5.17
C ALA A 60 11.31 -3.14 -6.51
N LEU A 61 10.37 -2.20 -6.51
CA LEU A 61 9.60 -1.79 -7.67
C LEU A 61 10.38 -0.90 -8.64
N GLU A 62 11.23 0.01 -8.13
CA GLU A 62 11.99 0.98 -8.94
C GLU A 62 12.77 0.31 -10.09
N PRO A 63 13.60 -0.72 -9.88
CA PRO A 63 14.30 -1.39 -10.97
C PRO A 63 13.36 -2.15 -11.93
N ILE A 64 12.18 -2.55 -11.49
CA ILE A 64 11.16 -3.19 -12.36
C ILE A 64 10.60 -2.16 -13.32
N ILE A 65 10.21 -0.98 -12.83
CA ILE A 65 9.74 0.15 -13.63
C ILE A 65 10.81 0.58 -14.62
N ASN A 66 12.06 0.71 -14.19
CA ASN A 66 13.16 1.19 -15.02
C ASN A 66 13.52 0.20 -16.12
N ARG A 67 13.51 -1.12 -15.85
CA ARG A 67 13.66 -2.14 -16.89
C ARG A 67 12.51 -2.17 -17.89
N ALA A 68 11.32 -1.73 -17.50
CA ALA A 68 10.17 -1.58 -18.39
C ALA A 68 10.15 -0.23 -19.14
N GLY A 69 11.28 0.49 -19.18
CA GLY A 69 11.46 1.75 -19.91
C GLY A 69 11.15 3.02 -19.13
N GLY A 70 10.99 2.92 -17.78
CA GLY A 70 10.72 4.09 -16.94
C GLY A 70 9.47 4.87 -17.36
N ILE A 71 9.57 6.20 -17.37
CA ILE A 71 8.57 7.11 -17.93
C ILE A 71 9.08 7.55 -19.32
N ASN A 72 8.56 6.91 -20.37
CA ASN A 72 8.89 7.25 -21.77
C ASN A 72 10.40 7.28 -22.07
N GLY A 73 11.17 6.35 -21.48
CA GLY A 73 12.62 6.25 -21.64
C GLY A 73 13.43 6.97 -20.55
N GLN A 74 12.81 7.77 -19.70
CA GLN A 74 13.45 8.39 -18.54
C GLN A 74 13.36 7.47 -17.33
N PRO A 75 14.45 7.09 -16.66
CA PRO A 75 14.42 6.33 -15.42
C PRO A 75 13.64 7.06 -14.33
N VAL A 76 13.02 6.29 -13.41
CA VAL A 76 12.36 6.80 -12.20
C VAL A 76 13.29 6.60 -11.02
N HIS A 77 13.31 7.55 -10.10
CA HIS A 77 13.93 7.43 -8.79
C HIS A 77 12.93 7.87 -7.71
N PHE A 78 12.66 7.00 -6.72
CA PHE A 78 11.81 7.34 -5.60
C PHE A 78 12.64 7.88 -4.43
N VAL A 79 12.41 9.14 -4.09
CA VAL A 79 13.09 9.84 -2.98
C VAL A 79 12.26 9.71 -1.73
N VAL A 80 12.68 8.87 -0.77
CA VAL A 80 11.92 8.55 0.43
C VAL A 80 12.33 9.46 1.59
N PHE A 81 11.32 10.07 2.24
CA PHE A 81 11.45 10.92 3.43
C PHE A 81 10.74 10.28 4.62
N ASP A 82 11.36 10.34 5.80
CA ASP A 82 10.79 9.82 7.05
C ASP A 82 10.01 10.91 7.80
N ASP A 83 8.69 10.72 7.95
CA ASP A 83 7.84 11.61 8.77
C ASP A 83 7.89 11.29 10.27
N GLN A 84 8.61 10.24 10.67
CA GLN A 84 8.76 9.80 12.06
C GLN A 84 7.43 9.47 12.76
N THR A 85 6.40 9.11 11.98
CA THR A 85 5.01 8.97 12.44
C THR A 85 4.47 10.27 13.07
N ASN A 86 4.98 11.43 12.66
CA ASN A 86 4.62 12.74 13.22
C ASN A 86 3.97 13.61 12.14
N PRO A 87 2.69 13.98 12.30
CA PRO A 87 1.98 14.83 11.33
C PRO A 87 2.62 16.19 11.10
N ALA A 88 3.26 16.80 12.10
CA ALA A 88 3.94 18.08 11.94
C ALA A 88 5.20 17.94 11.06
N THR A 89 5.96 16.85 11.23
CA THR A 89 7.09 16.51 10.36
C THR A 89 6.61 16.24 8.94
N ALA A 90 5.52 15.51 8.76
CA ALA A 90 4.92 15.28 7.45
C ALA A 90 4.54 16.58 6.73
N VAL A 91 3.97 17.56 7.45
CA VAL A 91 3.64 18.89 6.93
C VAL A 91 4.91 19.65 6.49
N GLN A 92 6.00 19.59 7.28
CA GLN A 92 7.27 20.23 6.94
C GLN A 92 7.87 19.62 5.66
N LEU A 93 7.89 18.28 5.56
CA LEU A 93 8.35 17.56 4.37
C LEU A 93 7.49 17.88 3.15
N ALA A 94 6.17 17.86 3.29
CA ALA A 94 5.24 18.20 2.21
C ALA A 94 5.45 19.64 1.71
N ASN A 95 5.64 20.62 2.58
CA ASN A 95 5.96 21.99 2.18
C ASN A 95 7.27 22.08 1.39
N ALA A 96 8.32 21.35 1.81
CA ALA A 96 9.58 21.29 1.09
C ALA A 96 9.43 20.64 -0.30
N ILE A 97 8.59 19.59 -0.41
CA ILE A 97 8.25 18.94 -1.68
C ILE A 97 7.46 19.91 -2.57
N ILE A 98 6.39 20.53 -2.06
CA ILE A 98 5.55 21.48 -2.80
C ILE A 98 6.37 22.65 -3.35
N ALA A 99 7.39 23.12 -2.61
CA ALA A 99 8.28 24.19 -3.06
C ALA A 99 9.07 23.83 -4.34
N LYS A 100 9.33 22.56 -4.60
CA LYS A 100 9.93 22.05 -5.85
C LYS A 100 8.96 22.08 -7.04
N LYS A 101 7.66 22.30 -6.78
CA LYS A 101 6.54 22.29 -7.75
C LYS A 101 6.42 20.95 -8.51
N PRO A 102 6.44 19.79 -7.85
CA PRO A 102 6.22 18.53 -8.52
C PRO A 102 4.78 18.41 -9.01
N GLY A 103 4.53 17.56 -10.01
CA GLY A 103 3.17 17.25 -10.45
C GLY A 103 2.43 16.31 -9.49
N LEU A 104 3.16 15.41 -8.79
CA LEU A 104 2.62 14.47 -7.82
C LEU A 104 3.63 14.13 -6.72
N MET A 105 3.11 13.55 -5.63
CA MET A 105 3.87 12.93 -4.54
C MET A 105 3.13 11.68 -4.03
N LEU A 106 3.85 10.71 -3.50
CA LEU A 106 3.29 9.53 -2.84
C LEU A 106 3.36 9.66 -1.33
N GLY A 107 2.41 9.04 -0.63
CA GLY A 107 2.31 9.17 0.81
C GLY A 107 1.51 10.41 1.24
N PRO A 108 1.49 10.72 2.54
CA PRO A 108 2.08 9.96 3.66
C PRO A 108 1.56 8.52 3.84
N ALA A 109 2.22 7.75 4.75
CA ALA A 109 1.91 6.36 5.02
C ALA A 109 0.77 6.16 6.03
N ASN A 110 0.52 7.10 6.93
CA ASN A 110 -0.48 6.99 7.99
C ASN A 110 -1.57 8.05 7.88
N LEU A 111 -2.76 7.75 8.45
CA LEU A 111 -3.94 8.62 8.33
C LEU A 111 -3.70 10.01 8.92
N ALA A 112 -3.09 10.10 10.10
CA ALA A 112 -2.89 11.39 10.77
C ALA A 112 -2.00 12.33 9.94
N SER A 113 -0.91 11.80 9.36
CA SER A 113 -0.03 12.55 8.45
C SER A 113 -0.75 12.91 7.14
N CYS A 114 -1.54 11.98 6.55
CA CYS A 114 -2.35 12.28 5.36
C CYS A 114 -3.34 13.42 5.61
N LEU A 115 -4.07 13.39 6.74
CA LEU A 115 -5.04 14.44 7.10
C LEU A 115 -4.36 15.79 7.32
N ALA A 116 -3.14 15.81 7.88
CA ALA A 116 -2.38 17.02 8.10
C ALA A 116 -1.85 17.64 6.79
N VAL A 117 -1.47 16.82 5.81
CA VAL A 117 -0.92 17.27 4.52
C VAL A 117 -2.03 17.60 3.51
N ALA A 118 -3.15 16.88 3.52
CA ALA A 118 -4.24 17.06 2.55
C ALA A 118 -4.69 18.52 2.33
N PRO A 119 -4.83 19.37 3.37
CA PRO A 119 -5.21 20.79 3.18
C PRO A 119 -4.24 21.58 2.30
N LEU A 120 -2.96 21.20 2.25
CA LEU A 120 -1.93 21.90 1.48
C LEU A 120 -2.06 21.70 -0.03
N VAL A 121 -2.63 20.54 -0.43
CA VAL A 121 -2.63 20.09 -1.82
C VAL A 121 -4.03 19.97 -2.43
N ARG A 122 -5.07 19.79 -1.64
CA ARG A 122 -6.42 19.38 -2.10
C ARG A 122 -7.05 20.25 -3.19
N ALA A 123 -6.65 21.52 -3.30
CA ALA A 123 -7.27 22.47 -4.21
C ALA A 123 -6.51 22.69 -5.52
N ALA A 124 -5.17 22.48 -5.52
CA ALA A 124 -4.33 22.85 -6.66
C ALA A 124 -3.10 21.93 -6.85
N GLY A 125 -2.94 20.89 -6.03
CA GLY A 125 -1.84 19.98 -6.10
C GLY A 125 -0.55 20.45 -5.38
N PRO A 126 0.52 19.63 -5.48
CA PRO A 126 0.66 18.42 -6.31
C PRO A 126 -0.40 17.36 -6.03
N VAL A 127 -0.62 16.44 -6.96
CA VAL A 127 -1.44 15.25 -6.65
C VAL A 127 -0.76 14.50 -5.51
N MET A 128 -1.50 14.26 -4.43
CA MET A 128 -1.06 13.47 -3.28
C MET A 128 -1.73 12.09 -3.32
N TYR A 129 -0.96 11.05 -3.52
CA TYR A 129 -1.48 9.69 -3.41
C TYR A 129 -1.21 9.17 -1.99
N CYS A 130 -2.16 9.39 -1.06
CA CYS A 130 -2.08 8.92 0.32
C CYS A 130 -2.08 7.39 0.38
N LEU A 131 -1.12 6.80 1.09
CA LEU A 131 -0.99 5.36 1.22
C LEU A 131 -1.85 4.77 2.35
N ALA A 132 -2.47 5.61 3.18
CA ALA A 132 -3.45 5.17 4.19
C ALA A 132 -4.84 5.01 3.56
N PRO A 133 -5.40 3.79 3.45
CA PRO A 133 -6.73 3.56 2.84
C PRO A 133 -7.88 4.24 3.61
N THR A 134 -7.65 4.56 4.88
CA THR A 134 -8.64 5.16 5.78
C THR A 134 -8.86 6.66 5.57
N ILE A 135 -8.06 7.34 4.71
CA ILE A 135 -8.38 8.73 4.34
C ILE A 135 -9.67 8.75 3.50
N HIS A 136 -10.45 9.84 3.60
CA HIS A 136 -11.65 10.08 2.79
C HIS A 136 -11.41 11.26 1.86
N PRO A 137 -10.85 11.03 0.64
CA PRO A 137 -10.65 12.11 -0.32
C PRO A 137 -11.99 12.72 -0.74
N ALA A 138 -12.06 14.04 -0.81
CA ALA A 138 -13.22 14.69 -1.39
C ALA A 138 -13.22 14.49 -2.91
N PRO A 139 -14.37 14.25 -3.56
CA PRO A 139 -14.46 14.18 -5.01
C PRO A 139 -13.85 15.41 -5.70
N GLY A 140 -13.08 15.19 -6.77
CA GLY A 140 -12.41 16.25 -7.52
C GLY A 140 -11.23 16.92 -6.78
N SER A 141 -10.80 16.38 -5.61
CA SER A 141 -9.63 16.89 -4.91
C SER A 141 -8.34 16.29 -5.48
N TYR A 142 -7.21 17.00 -5.27
CA TYR A 142 -5.88 16.49 -5.63
C TYR A 142 -5.36 15.41 -4.67
N VAL A 143 -6.21 14.89 -3.79
CA VAL A 143 -5.90 13.80 -2.86
C VAL A 143 -6.50 12.51 -3.38
N PHE A 144 -5.68 11.49 -3.58
CA PHE A 144 -6.07 10.13 -3.96
C PHE A 144 -5.72 9.16 -2.84
N SER A 145 -6.31 7.96 -2.84
CA SER A 145 -6.06 6.94 -1.82
C SER A 145 -5.72 5.59 -2.41
N GLY A 146 -4.82 4.88 -1.76
CA GLY A 146 -4.26 3.59 -2.19
C GLY A 146 -5.10 2.36 -1.92
N GLY A 147 -6.44 2.46 -1.78
CA GLY A 147 -7.24 1.28 -1.53
C GLY A 147 -8.71 1.56 -1.23
N ALA A 148 -9.48 0.48 -1.02
CA ALA A 148 -10.89 0.57 -0.66
C ALA A 148 -11.12 1.38 0.63
N SER A 149 -12.26 2.05 0.70
CA SER A 149 -12.63 2.87 1.87
C SER A 149 -12.74 2.02 3.14
N SER A 150 -12.55 2.65 4.30
CA SER A 150 -12.81 1.96 5.57
C SER A 150 -14.28 1.55 5.72
N TYR A 151 -15.22 2.26 5.09
CA TYR A 151 -16.60 1.80 4.98
C TYR A 151 -16.71 0.44 4.26
N ASP A 152 -16.10 0.29 3.08
CA ASP A 152 -16.08 -0.97 2.33
C ASP A 152 -15.37 -2.08 3.12
N GLN A 153 -14.30 -1.75 3.82
CA GLN A 153 -13.58 -2.68 4.69
C GLN A 153 -14.52 -3.29 5.74
N TYR A 154 -15.36 -2.49 6.40
CA TYR A 154 -16.30 -3.01 7.39
C TYR A 154 -17.53 -3.68 6.76
N VAL A 155 -17.94 -3.31 5.56
CA VAL A 155 -18.95 -4.07 4.79
C VAL A 155 -18.43 -5.48 4.50
N ASP A 156 -17.18 -5.61 4.03
CA ASP A 156 -16.51 -6.90 3.80
C ASP A 156 -16.45 -7.75 5.07
N LEU A 157 -15.99 -7.16 6.18
CA LEU A 157 -15.85 -7.84 7.46
C LEU A 157 -17.18 -8.29 8.04
N PHE A 158 -18.21 -7.45 8.04
CA PHE A 158 -19.51 -7.78 8.58
C PHE A 158 -20.28 -8.77 7.70
N THR A 159 -20.03 -8.79 6.38
CA THR A 159 -20.51 -9.86 5.50
C THR A 159 -19.96 -11.21 5.96
N PHE A 160 -18.66 -11.27 6.25
CA PHE A 160 -18.01 -12.48 6.76
C PHE A 160 -18.50 -12.85 8.15
N ALA A 161 -18.54 -11.90 9.09
CA ALA A 161 -18.98 -12.12 10.47
C ALA A 161 -20.42 -12.63 10.54
N ALA A 162 -21.34 -12.05 9.78
CA ALA A 162 -22.73 -12.49 9.70
C ALA A 162 -22.82 -13.93 9.19
N ALA A 163 -22.08 -14.29 8.16
CA ALA A 163 -22.05 -15.65 7.64
C ALA A 163 -21.43 -16.67 8.60
N LYS A 164 -20.52 -16.24 9.49
CA LYS A 164 -19.97 -17.06 10.59
C LYS A 164 -20.90 -17.14 11.80
N GLY A 165 -22.00 -16.40 11.82
CA GLY A 165 -22.91 -16.34 12.95
C GLY A 165 -22.43 -15.47 14.11
N TRP A 166 -21.37 -14.65 13.93
CA TRP A 166 -20.86 -13.71 14.93
C TRP A 166 -21.72 -12.45 14.91
N LYS A 167 -22.64 -12.38 15.87
CA LYS A 167 -23.65 -11.32 15.93
C LYS A 167 -23.35 -10.24 16.97
N ARG A 168 -22.69 -10.65 18.05
CA ARG A 168 -22.35 -9.81 19.19
C ARG A 168 -20.87 -9.47 19.13
N ILE A 169 -20.54 -8.29 18.65
CA ILE A 169 -19.15 -7.87 18.43
C ILE A 169 -18.76 -6.84 19.49
N ALA A 170 -17.64 -7.05 20.17
CA ALA A 170 -17.02 -6.02 21.01
C ALA A 170 -16.02 -5.23 20.15
N PHE A 171 -16.16 -3.92 20.09
CA PHE A 171 -15.21 -3.02 19.45
C PHE A 171 -14.23 -2.47 20.48
N ILE A 172 -12.94 -2.47 20.15
CA ILE A 172 -11.90 -1.74 20.89
C ILE A 172 -10.96 -1.03 19.93
N GLY A 173 -10.77 0.27 20.11
CA GLY A 173 -9.93 1.10 19.25
C GLY A 173 -9.08 2.09 20.01
N THR A 174 -8.05 2.64 19.36
CA THR A 174 -7.26 3.73 19.91
C THR A 174 -7.99 5.07 19.82
N ASN A 175 -7.54 6.06 20.63
CA ASN A 175 -8.06 7.43 20.60
C ASN A 175 -7.46 8.30 19.48
N ASP A 176 -6.58 7.74 18.64
CA ASP A 176 -5.99 8.44 17.50
C ASP A 176 -6.93 8.52 16.27
N ALA A 177 -6.47 9.18 15.21
CA ALA A 177 -7.25 9.36 13.99
C ALA A 177 -7.70 8.03 13.37
N THR A 178 -6.86 6.98 13.42
CA THR A 178 -7.19 5.65 12.89
C THR A 178 -8.30 4.99 13.69
N GLY A 179 -8.21 5.00 15.02
CA GLY A 179 -9.24 4.40 15.88
C GLY A 179 -10.57 5.17 15.81
N GLN A 180 -10.52 6.50 15.66
CA GLN A 180 -11.70 7.34 15.48
C GLN A 180 -12.39 7.06 14.13
N ASP A 181 -11.63 6.96 13.03
CA ASP A 181 -12.19 6.62 11.71
C ASP A 181 -12.83 5.23 11.75
N ASN A 182 -12.14 4.23 12.26
CA ASN A 182 -12.65 2.86 12.38
C ASN A 182 -13.98 2.81 13.14
N ASP A 183 -14.08 3.52 14.27
CA ASP A 183 -15.32 3.60 15.05
C ASP A 183 -16.46 4.29 14.27
N ALA A 184 -16.16 5.37 13.58
CA ALA A 184 -17.15 6.08 12.77
C ALA A 184 -17.67 5.17 11.65
N GLN A 185 -16.78 4.50 10.92
CA GLN A 185 -17.17 3.64 9.80
C GLN A 185 -17.91 2.37 10.24
N VAL A 186 -17.53 1.75 11.35
CA VAL A 186 -18.31 0.66 11.99
C VAL A 186 -19.74 1.13 12.28
N THR A 187 -19.86 2.31 12.88
CA THR A 187 -21.15 2.90 13.21
C THR A 187 -22.00 3.17 11.95
N ASP A 188 -21.41 3.73 10.90
CA ASP A 188 -22.10 4.09 9.65
C ASP A 188 -22.54 2.84 8.88
N VAL A 189 -21.69 1.81 8.82
CA VAL A 189 -22.06 0.53 8.20
C VAL A 189 -23.25 -0.14 8.92
N LEU A 190 -23.27 -0.12 10.26
CA LEU A 190 -24.39 -0.68 11.00
C LEU A 190 -25.67 0.17 10.86
N ARG A 191 -25.55 1.49 10.84
CA ARG A 191 -26.68 2.40 10.58
C ARG A 191 -27.28 2.25 9.18
N SER A 192 -26.51 1.75 8.21
CA SER A 192 -27.02 1.51 6.87
C SER A 192 -28.14 0.46 6.81
N GLY A 193 -28.33 -0.33 7.87
CA GLY A 193 -29.31 -1.42 7.94
C GLY A 193 -28.94 -2.68 7.16
N LYS A 194 -27.75 -2.73 6.55
CA LYS A 194 -27.27 -3.92 5.80
C LYS A 194 -27.05 -5.14 6.69
N PHE A 195 -26.78 -4.95 7.97
CA PHE A 195 -26.41 -6.00 8.91
C PHE A 195 -27.30 -6.00 10.17
N PRO A 196 -28.61 -6.23 10.04
CA PRO A 196 -29.56 -6.11 11.17
C PRO A 196 -29.33 -7.14 12.28
N SER A 197 -28.58 -8.21 12.00
CA SER A 197 -28.24 -9.24 12.99
C SER A 197 -26.96 -8.93 13.77
N ILE A 198 -26.16 -7.92 13.39
CA ILE A 198 -24.92 -7.57 14.06
C ILE A 198 -25.16 -6.40 15.02
N SER A 199 -24.62 -6.50 16.22
CA SER A 199 -24.62 -5.45 17.22
C SER A 199 -23.26 -5.27 17.87
N ILE A 200 -22.87 -4.02 18.17
CA ILE A 200 -21.71 -3.73 19.03
C ILE A 200 -22.20 -3.82 20.48
N VAL A 201 -21.74 -4.83 21.21
CA VAL A 201 -22.17 -5.13 22.58
C VAL A 201 -21.26 -4.52 23.66
N ALA A 202 -20.04 -4.16 23.29
CA ALA A 202 -19.12 -3.34 24.08
C ALA A 202 -18.34 -2.42 23.13
N LYS A 203 -18.03 -1.21 23.57
CA LYS A 203 -17.34 -0.20 22.78
C LYS A 203 -16.30 0.48 23.64
N GLU A 204 -15.05 0.05 23.49
CA GLU A 204 -13.95 0.43 24.34
C GLU A 204 -12.91 1.26 23.58
N ARG A 205 -12.18 2.08 24.32
CA ARG A 205 -11.08 2.90 23.79
C ARG A 205 -9.90 2.90 24.76
N PHE A 206 -8.70 3.07 24.17
CA PHE A 206 -7.45 3.23 24.91
C PHE A 206 -6.50 4.19 24.18
N ASN A 207 -5.46 4.66 24.84
CA ASN A 207 -4.45 5.47 24.19
C ASN A 207 -3.38 4.56 23.57
N GLY A 208 -2.86 4.91 22.41
CA GLY A 208 -1.82 4.13 21.73
C GLY A 208 -0.52 3.97 22.57
N SER A 209 -0.32 4.82 23.58
CA SER A 209 0.78 4.76 24.55
C SER A 209 0.47 3.96 25.82
N ASP A 210 -0.76 3.47 26.00
CA ASP A 210 -1.14 2.70 27.17
C ASP A 210 -0.37 1.37 27.20
N ILE A 211 0.12 0.99 28.38
CA ILE A 211 0.87 -0.24 28.58
C ILE A 211 -0.01 -1.46 28.87
N GLY A 212 -1.32 -1.25 29.09
CA GLY A 212 -2.31 -2.29 29.34
C GLY A 212 -3.74 -1.82 29.11
N VAL A 213 -4.65 -2.76 28.92
CA VAL A 213 -6.08 -2.56 28.63
C VAL A 213 -6.97 -3.41 29.51
N ALA A 214 -6.56 -3.67 30.76
CA ALA A 214 -7.26 -4.60 31.66
C ALA A 214 -8.70 -4.19 31.96
N ALA A 215 -8.97 -2.91 32.20
CA ALA A 215 -10.32 -2.39 32.43
C ALA A 215 -11.23 -2.65 31.21
N GLN A 216 -10.77 -2.26 30.02
CA GLN A 216 -11.48 -2.46 28.77
C GLN A 216 -11.77 -3.95 28.50
N MET A 217 -10.79 -4.83 28.77
CA MET A 217 -10.98 -6.26 28.63
C MET A 217 -12.00 -6.83 29.62
N SER A 218 -12.10 -6.28 30.85
CA SER A 218 -13.10 -6.64 31.81
C SER A 218 -14.51 -6.32 31.29
N ASP A 219 -14.72 -5.13 30.74
CA ASP A 219 -16.01 -4.69 30.20
C ASP A 219 -16.40 -5.51 28.94
N ILE A 220 -15.41 -5.78 28.06
CA ILE A 220 -15.62 -6.67 26.91
C ILE A 220 -16.04 -8.08 27.39
N LYS A 221 -15.39 -8.65 28.41
CA LYS A 221 -15.70 -9.96 28.93
C LYS A 221 -17.11 -10.00 29.53
N ALA A 222 -17.50 -8.96 30.26
CA ALA A 222 -18.84 -8.85 30.84
C ALA A 222 -19.93 -8.78 29.76
N ALA A 223 -19.64 -8.20 28.61
CA ALA A 223 -20.56 -8.09 27.47
C ALA A 223 -20.77 -9.41 26.71
N GLN A 224 -19.97 -10.45 26.96
CA GLN A 224 -20.08 -11.78 26.32
C GLN A 224 -20.18 -11.70 24.77
N PRO A 225 -19.19 -11.18 24.07
CA PRO A 225 -19.21 -11.07 22.62
C PRO A 225 -18.92 -12.43 21.94
N ASP A 226 -19.33 -12.55 20.67
CA ASP A 226 -18.97 -13.66 19.79
C ASP A 226 -17.57 -13.45 19.15
N ALA A 227 -17.16 -12.20 18.99
CA ALA A 227 -15.87 -11.79 18.42
C ALA A 227 -15.43 -10.42 18.97
N ILE A 228 -14.12 -10.16 18.92
CA ILE A 228 -13.53 -8.86 19.24
C ILE A 228 -13.10 -8.21 17.92
N LEU A 229 -13.44 -6.93 17.72
CA LEU A 229 -13.02 -6.11 16.59
C LEU A 229 -12.01 -5.05 17.05
N ALA A 230 -10.77 -5.18 16.59
CA ALA A 230 -9.70 -4.23 16.87
C ALA A 230 -9.68 -3.10 15.83
N GLY A 231 -10.02 -1.88 16.26
CA GLY A 231 -9.97 -0.65 15.48
C GLY A 231 -8.66 0.13 15.70
N THR A 232 -7.52 -0.55 15.68
CA THR A 232 -6.20 0.07 15.86
C THR A 232 -5.15 -0.60 14.97
N VAL A 233 -4.01 0.08 14.77
CA VAL A 233 -2.86 -0.38 13.97
C VAL A 233 -1.57 0.02 14.69
N GLY A 234 -0.50 -0.72 14.47
CA GLY A 234 0.80 -0.36 15.00
C GLY A 234 1.15 -1.07 16.31
N THR A 235 2.02 -0.43 17.08
CA THR A 235 2.54 -1.01 18.34
C THR A 235 1.46 -1.23 19.40
N SER A 236 0.37 -0.47 19.37
CA SER A 236 -0.81 -0.63 20.24
C SER A 236 -1.50 -2.01 20.10
N MET A 237 -1.34 -2.69 18.95
CA MET A 237 -1.81 -4.07 18.80
C MET A 237 -1.12 -5.04 19.77
N GLY A 238 0.16 -4.83 20.09
CA GLY A 238 0.87 -5.64 21.07
C GLY A 238 0.26 -5.55 22.47
N THR A 239 -0.15 -4.34 22.90
CA THR A 239 -0.87 -4.10 24.14
C THR A 239 -2.23 -4.83 24.13
N LEU A 240 -2.96 -4.72 23.01
CA LEU A 240 -4.26 -5.36 22.85
C LEU A 240 -4.16 -6.90 22.86
N TYR A 241 -3.23 -7.50 22.11
CA TYR A 241 -3.03 -8.95 22.10
C TYR A 241 -2.74 -9.49 23.51
N ARG A 242 -1.86 -8.82 24.25
CA ARG A 242 -1.55 -9.18 25.64
C ARG A 242 -2.78 -9.07 26.53
N GLY A 243 -3.52 -7.97 26.45
CA GLY A 243 -4.74 -7.75 27.23
C GLY A 243 -5.80 -8.82 26.97
N ILE A 244 -6.01 -9.21 25.71
CA ILE A 244 -6.94 -10.30 25.33
C ILE A 244 -6.52 -11.61 25.98
N LYS A 245 -5.24 -11.95 25.95
CA LYS A 245 -4.71 -13.17 26.57
C LYS A 245 -4.84 -13.15 28.09
N ASP A 246 -4.42 -12.05 28.72
CA ASP A 246 -4.43 -11.91 30.18
C ASP A 246 -5.87 -11.96 30.74
N ALA A 247 -6.87 -11.49 29.98
CA ALA A 247 -8.29 -11.60 30.32
C ALA A 247 -8.90 -13.00 30.06
N GLY A 248 -8.14 -13.91 29.43
CA GLY A 248 -8.64 -15.24 29.03
C GLY A 248 -9.68 -15.20 27.90
N LEU A 249 -9.56 -14.21 27.00
CA LEU A 249 -10.43 -14.01 25.84
C LEU A 249 -9.79 -14.50 24.53
N ASP A 250 -8.63 -15.13 24.58
CA ASP A 250 -7.83 -15.58 23.44
C ASP A 250 -8.46 -16.71 22.60
N ASN A 251 -9.58 -17.27 23.07
CA ASN A 251 -10.42 -18.20 22.31
C ASN A 251 -11.47 -17.50 21.43
N LEU A 252 -11.74 -16.21 21.65
CA LEU A 252 -12.63 -15.44 20.78
C LEU A 252 -11.93 -15.09 19.46
N PRO A 253 -12.63 -15.13 18.33
CA PRO A 253 -12.11 -14.60 17.08
C PRO A 253 -11.75 -13.12 17.24
N LEU A 254 -10.53 -12.76 16.84
CA LEU A 254 -10.12 -11.37 16.72
C LEU A 254 -10.22 -10.94 15.26
N LEU A 255 -10.97 -9.89 15.01
CA LEU A 255 -11.17 -9.26 13.71
C LEU A 255 -10.34 -7.97 13.67
N THR A 256 -9.64 -7.70 12.59
CA THR A 256 -8.80 -6.50 12.49
C THR A 256 -8.62 -6.03 11.06
N ASN A 257 -8.06 -4.85 10.91
CA ASN A 257 -7.91 -4.15 9.63
C ASN A 257 -6.60 -4.51 8.88
N PRO A 258 -6.46 -4.07 7.61
CA PRO A 258 -5.34 -4.47 6.76
C PRO A 258 -3.96 -4.08 7.29
N GLY A 259 -3.85 -2.95 7.98
CA GLY A 259 -2.57 -2.44 8.48
C GLY A 259 -1.86 -3.37 9.48
N ASN A 260 -2.57 -4.37 10.00
CA ASN A 260 -2.03 -5.36 10.94
C ASN A 260 -1.54 -6.66 10.28
N LEU A 261 -1.68 -6.80 8.96
CA LEU A 261 -1.08 -7.90 8.19
C LEU A 261 0.42 -7.68 8.05
N SER A 262 1.18 -7.97 9.09
CA SER A 262 2.65 -7.84 9.12
C SER A 262 3.27 -9.11 9.70
N HIS A 263 4.14 -9.77 8.92
CA HIS A 263 4.90 -10.92 9.37
C HIS A 263 5.75 -10.59 10.60
N ALA A 264 6.45 -9.47 10.57
CA ALA A 264 7.33 -9.04 11.66
C ALA A 264 6.55 -8.80 12.96
N ALA A 265 5.42 -8.09 12.88
CA ALA A 265 4.58 -7.81 14.05
C ALA A 265 3.97 -9.11 14.64
N LEU A 266 3.44 -10.01 13.79
CA LEU A 266 2.84 -11.26 14.27
C LEU A 266 3.88 -12.21 14.86
N GLN A 267 5.10 -12.27 14.33
CA GLN A 267 6.20 -13.02 14.92
C GLN A 267 6.63 -12.44 16.26
N GLN A 268 6.77 -11.11 16.35
CA GLN A 268 7.13 -10.43 17.60
C GLN A 268 6.15 -10.74 18.73
N TYR A 269 4.86 -10.85 18.43
CA TYR A 269 3.80 -11.07 19.40
C TYR A 269 3.33 -12.52 19.52
N ALA A 270 4.02 -13.48 18.88
CA ALA A 270 3.58 -14.86 18.74
C ALA A 270 3.17 -15.56 20.05
N SER A 271 3.84 -15.22 21.17
CA SER A 271 3.60 -15.85 22.49
C SER A 271 2.25 -15.48 23.13
N PHE A 272 1.58 -14.44 22.65
CA PHE A 272 0.30 -13.98 23.21
C PHE A 272 -0.75 -13.60 22.15
N LEU A 273 -0.59 -14.07 20.93
CA LEU A 273 -1.61 -13.90 19.90
C LEU A 273 -2.88 -14.68 20.26
N PRO A 274 -4.08 -14.15 19.97
CA PRO A 274 -5.31 -14.92 19.96
C PRO A 274 -5.21 -16.12 19.00
N LYS A 275 -5.98 -17.18 19.28
CA LYS A 275 -5.95 -18.42 18.49
C LYS A 275 -6.41 -18.22 17.05
N ASP A 276 -7.42 -17.38 16.86
CA ASP A 276 -8.03 -17.09 15.58
C ASP A 276 -8.00 -15.59 15.31
N ILE A 277 -7.17 -15.17 14.38
CA ILE A 277 -7.08 -13.77 13.93
C ILE A 277 -7.51 -13.69 12.47
N TYR A 278 -8.49 -12.86 12.21
CA TYR A 278 -9.03 -12.58 10.88
C TYR A 278 -8.76 -11.12 10.53
N PHE A 279 -8.22 -10.92 9.34
CA PHE A 279 -7.85 -9.62 8.83
C PHE A 279 -8.76 -9.27 7.66
N ILE A 280 -9.24 -8.05 7.62
CA ILE A 280 -9.58 -7.44 6.34
C ILE A 280 -8.27 -7.37 5.57
N ALA A 281 -8.24 -7.81 4.34
CA ALA A 281 -7.04 -7.84 3.53
C ALA A 281 -7.29 -7.30 2.12
N GLN A 282 -6.31 -6.64 1.56
CA GLN A 282 -6.34 -6.31 0.13
C GLN A 282 -6.23 -7.59 -0.70
N ARG A 283 -6.83 -7.56 -1.87
CA ARG A 283 -7.00 -8.75 -2.73
C ARG A 283 -5.70 -9.39 -3.21
N TYR A 284 -4.54 -8.69 -3.11
CA TYR A 284 -3.25 -9.29 -3.49
C TYR A 284 -3.01 -10.64 -2.82
N ILE A 285 -3.48 -10.82 -1.57
CA ILE A 285 -3.30 -12.05 -0.78
C ILE A 285 -4.09 -13.24 -1.36
N ALA A 286 -5.13 -12.96 -2.15
CA ALA A 286 -6.04 -13.96 -2.72
C ALA A 286 -5.53 -14.58 -4.03
N ARG A 287 -4.23 -14.50 -4.34
CA ARG A 287 -3.64 -15.00 -5.61
C ARG A 287 -4.01 -16.46 -5.92
N ASP A 288 -4.14 -17.29 -4.90
CA ASP A 288 -4.37 -18.72 -5.06
C ASP A 288 -5.84 -19.05 -5.33
N VAL A 289 -6.76 -18.14 -4.96
CA VAL A 289 -8.21 -18.25 -5.21
C VAL A 289 -8.68 -17.30 -6.32
N SER A 290 -7.83 -16.40 -6.80
CA SER A 290 -8.11 -15.54 -7.96
C SER A 290 -8.11 -16.37 -9.23
N GLY A 291 -9.15 -16.23 -10.05
CA GLY A 291 -9.21 -16.82 -11.39
C GLY A 291 -8.10 -16.28 -12.30
N LYS A 292 -7.88 -16.92 -13.45
CA LYS A 292 -6.94 -16.42 -14.48
C LYS A 292 -7.36 -15.02 -14.95
N GLY A 293 -6.40 -14.16 -15.27
CA GLY A 293 -6.64 -12.83 -15.80
C GLY A 293 -5.69 -11.78 -15.29
N PRO A 294 -5.83 -10.52 -15.74
CA PRO A 294 -4.83 -9.48 -15.54
C PRO A 294 -4.58 -9.14 -14.06
N VAL A 295 -5.58 -9.23 -13.18
CA VAL A 295 -5.39 -9.01 -11.74
C VAL A 295 -4.49 -10.10 -11.13
N ARG A 296 -4.72 -11.39 -11.48
CA ARG A 296 -3.83 -12.47 -11.05
C ARG A 296 -2.42 -12.28 -11.57
N ASP A 297 -2.27 -11.86 -12.81
CA ASP A 297 -0.95 -11.62 -13.40
C ASP A 297 -0.21 -10.49 -12.67
N ALA A 298 -0.90 -9.42 -12.30
CA ALA A 298 -0.37 -8.34 -11.45
C ALA A 298 0.02 -8.86 -10.06
N GLN A 299 -0.80 -9.68 -9.41
CA GLN A 299 -0.48 -10.34 -8.14
C GLN A 299 0.78 -11.19 -8.25
N LEU A 300 0.89 -12.02 -9.28
CA LEU A 300 2.07 -12.85 -9.51
C LEU A 300 3.33 -12.01 -9.78
N ALA A 301 3.19 -10.88 -10.47
CA ALA A 301 4.30 -9.95 -10.70
C ALA A 301 4.78 -9.30 -9.39
N PHE A 302 3.85 -8.88 -8.54
CA PHE A 302 4.12 -8.35 -7.19
C PHE A 302 4.92 -9.36 -6.35
N TYR A 303 4.41 -10.59 -6.22
CA TYR A 303 5.10 -11.63 -5.45
C TYR A 303 6.48 -11.96 -6.02
N ARG A 304 6.63 -12.08 -7.35
CA ARG A 304 7.93 -12.31 -7.99
C ARG A 304 8.90 -11.17 -7.77
N GLY A 305 8.42 -9.93 -7.86
CA GLY A 305 9.24 -8.73 -7.66
C GLY A 305 9.85 -8.68 -6.26
N LEU A 306 9.06 -8.98 -5.23
CA LEU A 306 9.52 -8.99 -3.83
C LEU A 306 10.34 -10.25 -3.49
N ALA A 307 9.96 -11.41 -3.99
CA ALA A 307 10.71 -12.65 -3.80
C ALA A 307 12.15 -12.57 -4.37
N ALA A 308 12.35 -11.82 -5.46
CA ALA A 308 13.69 -11.54 -6.00
C ALA A 308 14.59 -10.75 -5.02
N GLN A 309 14.02 -10.13 -4.00
CA GLN A 309 14.72 -9.44 -2.91
C GLN A 309 14.69 -10.25 -1.60
N GLY A 310 14.22 -11.50 -1.62
CA GLY A 310 14.05 -12.32 -0.42
C GLY A 310 12.93 -11.87 0.51
N ILE A 311 11.97 -11.07 0.02
CA ILE A 311 10.86 -10.52 0.79
C ILE A 311 9.61 -11.38 0.62
N ASP A 312 9.03 -11.82 1.75
CA ASP A 312 7.69 -12.39 1.80
C ASP A 312 6.66 -11.26 2.01
N PRO A 313 5.76 -11.01 1.03
CA PRO A 313 4.92 -9.83 1.04
C PRO A 313 3.88 -9.81 2.16
N ASP A 314 3.71 -8.65 2.76
CA ASP A 314 2.62 -8.30 3.67
C ASP A 314 1.87 -7.04 3.21
N SER A 315 0.95 -6.53 4.03
CA SER A 315 0.13 -5.38 3.66
C SER A 315 0.97 -4.12 3.42
N GLY A 316 2.01 -3.90 4.22
CA GLY A 316 2.89 -2.75 4.03
C GLY A 316 3.59 -2.75 2.67
N HIS A 317 3.97 -3.92 2.16
CA HIS A 317 4.55 -4.01 0.81
C HIS A 317 3.53 -3.73 -0.29
N ASN A 318 2.25 -4.05 -0.07
CA ASN A 318 1.19 -3.85 -1.08
C ASN A 318 0.71 -2.40 -1.17
N LEU A 319 0.67 -1.67 -0.05
CA LEU A 319 0.11 -0.31 0.00
C LEU A 319 0.73 0.66 -1.02
N PRO A 320 2.05 0.76 -1.20
CA PRO A 320 2.64 1.67 -2.19
C PRO A 320 2.74 1.08 -3.60
N TRP A 321 2.59 -0.24 -3.78
CA TRP A 321 2.89 -0.93 -5.03
C TRP A 321 2.00 -0.48 -6.19
N ASP A 322 0.68 -0.66 -6.04
CA ASP A 322 -0.26 -0.22 -7.07
C ASP A 322 -0.27 1.32 -7.23
N PRO A 323 -0.28 2.16 -6.15
CA PRO A 323 -0.16 3.60 -6.27
C PRO A 323 1.05 4.07 -7.07
N ALA A 324 2.23 3.49 -6.86
CA ALA A 324 3.43 3.83 -7.61
C ALA A 324 3.32 3.44 -9.09
N LEU A 325 2.74 2.27 -9.39
CA LEU A 325 2.48 1.85 -10.77
C LEU A 325 1.45 2.74 -11.47
N MET A 326 0.37 3.14 -10.77
CA MET A 326 -0.63 4.07 -11.32
C MET A 326 -0.02 5.45 -11.57
N ALA A 327 0.78 5.97 -10.64
CA ALA A 327 1.50 7.24 -10.81
C ALA A 327 2.41 7.21 -12.04
N VAL A 328 3.18 6.13 -12.22
CA VAL A 328 4.05 5.96 -13.40
C VAL A 328 3.23 5.82 -14.69
N ALA A 329 2.10 5.10 -14.66
CA ALA A 329 1.22 4.97 -15.82
C ALA A 329 0.63 6.32 -16.25
N VAL A 330 0.15 7.11 -15.29
CA VAL A 330 -0.35 8.48 -15.54
C VAL A 330 0.77 9.37 -16.10
N LEU A 331 1.98 9.31 -15.53
CA LEU A 331 3.12 10.07 -16.04
C LEU A 331 3.57 9.62 -17.45
N ARG A 332 3.38 8.36 -17.82
CA ARG A 332 3.64 7.89 -19.20
C ARG A 332 2.67 8.51 -20.21
N ASN A 333 1.43 8.76 -19.80
CA ASN A 333 0.43 9.40 -20.65
C ASN A 333 0.62 10.92 -20.73
N THR A 334 0.94 11.57 -19.61
CA THR A 334 1.03 13.02 -19.51
C THR A 334 2.44 13.58 -19.80
N GLY A 335 3.48 12.77 -19.59
CA GLY A 335 4.89 13.17 -19.65
C GLY A 335 5.41 13.74 -18.33
N THR A 336 6.75 13.78 -18.19
CA THR A 336 7.44 14.21 -16.95
C THR A 336 7.42 15.71 -16.71
N SER A 337 7.02 16.52 -17.70
CA SER A 337 6.82 17.97 -17.56
C SER A 337 5.38 18.38 -17.28
N ALA A 338 4.48 17.42 -17.07
CA ALA A 338 3.07 17.69 -16.84
C ALA A 338 2.86 18.47 -15.54
N THR A 339 1.92 19.40 -15.58
CA THR A 339 1.49 20.16 -14.40
C THR A 339 0.66 19.26 -13.46
N ALA A 340 0.54 19.64 -12.19
CA ALA A 340 -0.32 18.96 -11.24
C ALA A 340 -1.76 18.82 -11.76
N LYS A 341 -2.28 19.84 -12.46
CA LYS A 341 -3.61 19.78 -13.06
C LYS A 341 -3.74 18.71 -14.14
N GLN A 342 -2.76 18.63 -15.06
CA GLN A 342 -2.77 17.61 -16.11
C GLN A 342 -2.71 16.19 -15.53
N ILE A 343 -1.90 16.00 -14.49
CA ILE A 343 -1.77 14.71 -13.79
C ILE A 343 -3.08 14.38 -13.05
N HIS A 344 -3.71 15.36 -12.39
CA HIS A 344 -4.99 15.20 -11.73
C HIS A 344 -6.09 14.79 -12.72
N ASP A 345 -6.23 15.52 -13.82
CA ASP A 345 -7.25 15.26 -14.85
C ASP A 345 -7.05 13.86 -15.48
N GLU A 346 -5.79 13.45 -15.68
CA GLU A 346 -5.46 12.11 -16.17
C GLU A 346 -5.85 11.04 -15.13
N PHE A 347 -5.57 11.24 -13.85
CA PHE A 347 -6.01 10.31 -12.80
C PHE A 347 -7.53 10.16 -12.77
N GLU A 348 -8.29 11.25 -12.85
CA GLU A 348 -9.75 11.18 -12.82
C GLU A 348 -10.36 10.44 -14.03
N SER A 349 -9.66 10.44 -15.16
CA SER A 349 -10.08 9.69 -16.36
C SER A 349 -9.48 8.27 -16.44
N PHE A 350 -8.49 7.97 -15.61
CA PHE A 350 -7.72 6.73 -15.68
C PHE A 350 -8.53 5.51 -15.29
N HIS A 351 -8.56 4.51 -16.17
CA HIS A 351 -9.33 3.29 -15.97
C HIS A 351 -8.75 2.09 -16.71
N GLY A 352 -9.18 0.90 -16.29
CA GLY A 352 -8.85 -0.37 -16.97
C GLY A 352 -7.47 -0.93 -16.61
N ALA A 353 -6.68 -0.24 -15.79
CA ALA A 353 -5.39 -0.76 -15.35
C ALA A 353 -5.57 -1.87 -14.31
N ALA A 354 -4.93 -3.01 -14.55
CA ALA A 354 -4.88 -4.09 -13.60
C ALA A 354 -3.79 -3.86 -12.56
N GLY A 355 -4.19 -3.81 -11.30
CA GLY A 355 -3.30 -3.86 -10.15
C GLY A 355 -3.47 -5.15 -9.36
N THR A 356 -2.75 -5.25 -8.26
CA THR A 356 -2.79 -6.41 -7.36
C THR A 356 -4.14 -6.58 -6.66
N ASN A 357 -4.88 -5.47 -6.49
CA ASN A 357 -6.13 -5.42 -5.73
C ASN A 357 -7.38 -5.41 -6.62
N GLY A 358 -7.25 -5.16 -7.93
CA GLY A 358 -8.37 -5.11 -8.85
C GLY A 358 -8.05 -4.44 -10.17
N ILE A 359 -9.09 -4.17 -10.93
CA ILE A 359 -9.01 -3.27 -12.09
C ILE A 359 -9.35 -1.87 -11.58
N TYR A 360 -8.42 -0.94 -11.74
CA TYR A 360 -8.60 0.44 -11.30
C TYR A 360 -9.48 1.23 -12.27
N ASP A 361 -10.42 2.00 -11.72
CA ASP A 361 -11.31 2.91 -12.45
C ASP A 361 -11.64 4.14 -11.59
N PHE A 362 -10.96 5.25 -11.85
CA PHE A 362 -11.13 6.48 -11.09
C PHE A 362 -12.30 7.35 -11.57
N ARG A 363 -12.98 6.98 -12.68
CA ARG A 363 -14.09 7.76 -13.25
C ARG A 363 -15.32 7.85 -12.34
N ALA A 364 -15.40 7.03 -11.31
CA ALA A 364 -16.42 7.14 -10.28
C ALA A 364 -16.29 8.40 -9.41
N GLY A 365 -15.14 9.09 -9.49
CA GLY A 365 -14.88 10.32 -8.76
C GLY A 365 -14.69 10.14 -7.26
N ASP A 366 -14.35 8.94 -6.81
CA ASP A 366 -14.08 8.63 -5.41
C ASP A 366 -12.59 8.74 -5.02
N GLN A 367 -11.73 9.12 -5.98
CA GLN A 367 -10.27 9.20 -5.87
C GLN A 367 -9.59 7.92 -5.34
N ARG A 368 -10.22 6.75 -5.51
CA ARG A 368 -9.70 5.45 -5.03
C ARG A 368 -9.44 4.47 -6.16
N GLY A 369 -10.31 4.44 -7.16
CA GLY A 369 -10.24 3.56 -8.31
C GLY A 369 -10.56 2.09 -8.02
N VAL A 370 -10.70 1.68 -6.76
CA VAL A 370 -11.09 0.34 -6.31
C VAL A 370 -12.03 0.43 -5.10
N GLY A 371 -12.94 -0.52 -4.97
CA GLY A 371 -13.90 -0.59 -3.88
C GLY A 371 -13.96 -1.98 -3.26
N LEU A 372 -15.14 -2.38 -2.78
CA LEU A 372 -15.40 -3.61 -2.02
C LEU A 372 -14.80 -4.89 -2.64
N ASN A 373 -14.81 -5.02 -3.97
CA ASN A 373 -14.25 -6.18 -4.68
C ASN A 373 -12.71 -6.26 -4.64
N SER A 374 -12.05 -5.26 -4.10
CA SER A 374 -10.60 -5.27 -3.86
C SER A 374 -10.21 -5.83 -2.49
N LEU A 375 -11.20 -6.27 -1.70
CA LEU A 375 -11.05 -6.77 -0.33
C LEU A 375 -11.42 -8.24 -0.23
N VAL A 376 -10.77 -8.93 0.69
CA VAL A 376 -11.05 -10.31 1.12
C VAL A 376 -10.79 -10.42 2.62
N ILE A 377 -11.27 -11.49 3.25
CA ILE A 377 -10.89 -11.85 4.62
C ILE A 377 -9.77 -12.90 4.57
N ALA A 378 -8.71 -12.63 5.30
CA ALA A 378 -7.58 -13.54 5.51
C ALA A 378 -7.51 -14.00 6.95
N LYS A 379 -7.09 -15.25 7.18
CA LYS A 379 -6.85 -15.82 8.50
C LYS A 379 -5.36 -16.09 8.69
N TRP A 380 -4.81 -15.72 9.84
CA TRP A 380 -3.45 -16.07 10.21
C TRP A 380 -3.30 -17.56 10.49
N ILE A 381 -2.26 -18.18 9.95
CA ILE A 381 -1.91 -19.60 10.14
C ILE A 381 -0.53 -19.67 10.81
N PRO A 382 -0.46 -19.63 12.16
CA PRO A 382 0.82 -19.54 12.88
C PRO A 382 1.83 -20.63 12.51
N ALA A 383 1.35 -21.88 12.38
CA ALA A 383 2.21 -23.03 12.06
C ALA A 383 2.93 -22.93 10.71
N LYS A 384 2.41 -22.10 9.80
CA LYS A 384 2.97 -21.87 8.46
C LYS A 384 3.57 -20.47 8.32
N ASN A 385 3.47 -19.64 9.35
CA ASN A 385 3.87 -18.22 9.31
C ASN A 385 3.32 -17.48 8.06
N THR A 386 2.03 -17.69 7.75
CA THR A 386 1.38 -17.12 6.56
C THR A 386 -0.11 -16.92 6.78
N TRP A 387 -0.76 -16.31 5.81
CA TRP A 387 -2.22 -16.13 5.80
C TRP A 387 -2.88 -17.07 4.80
N ALA A 388 -4.09 -17.50 5.14
CA ALA A 388 -5.00 -18.16 4.20
C ALA A 388 -6.16 -17.22 3.89
N THR A 389 -6.48 -17.05 2.61
CA THR A 389 -7.72 -16.39 2.18
C THR A 389 -8.90 -17.26 2.57
N VAL A 390 -9.89 -16.71 3.27
CA VAL A 390 -11.06 -17.43 3.78
C VAL A 390 -12.39 -16.88 3.28
N SER A 391 -12.34 -15.89 2.38
CA SER A 391 -13.52 -15.35 1.71
C SER A 391 -13.29 -15.12 0.23
N HIS A 392 -14.38 -15.02 -0.52
CA HIS A 392 -14.40 -14.36 -1.83
C HIS A 392 -14.24 -12.84 -1.64
N PRO A 393 -13.93 -12.08 -2.72
CA PRO A 393 -14.05 -10.63 -2.70
C PRO A 393 -15.44 -10.19 -2.23
N GLY A 394 -15.50 -9.19 -1.33
CA GLY A 394 -16.74 -8.73 -0.72
C GLY A 394 -17.20 -9.54 0.50
N GLY A 395 -16.31 -10.35 1.10
CA GLY A 395 -16.47 -10.93 2.44
C GLY A 395 -17.27 -12.23 2.52
N LYS A 396 -17.86 -12.75 1.43
CA LYS A 396 -18.56 -14.04 1.48
C LYS A 396 -17.57 -15.17 1.75
N PRO A 397 -17.76 -16.04 2.76
CA PRO A 397 -16.87 -17.17 2.99
C PRO A 397 -16.67 -18.06 1.76
N LEU A 398 -15.46 -18.66 1.65
CA LEU A 398 -15.14 -19.65 0.61
C LEU A 398 -15.94 -20.94 0.81
#